data_4b8bc0ec2a7eae3e6b57a48b6de637bf
#
_entry.id   4b8bc0ec2a7eae3e6b57a48b6de637bf
#
_cell.length_a   1.000
_cell.length_b   1.000
_cell.length_c   1.000
_cell.angle_alpha   90.00
_cell.angle_beta   90.00
_cell.angle_gamma   90.00
#
_symmetry.space_group_name_H-M   'P 1'
#
loop_
_entity.id
_entity.type
_entity.pdbx_description
1 polymer ?
#
loop_
_entity_poly.entity_id
_entity_poly.type
_entity_poly.pdbx_seq_one_letter_code
_entity_poly.pdbx_strand_id
1 'polypeptide(L)'
;KEIYLGVLLREKHPNAQSLGIIPISSQMERLHFVKKNGETQFALVEELVLHYASSIFGKESILESCLFRVTRNADIDVKEGMMDHDIDYREIMTELLKRRRKLAAVRLQVTPEAAPEVQRLLCSRLELSGKRVFVQKSPLDLSFFYKLTGRIEAEDHPGLFYPAARPMLPPTDYDLTAEVQKHDVLLSYPYQSIRPFIDMLKKAARDPDVISIKMTLYRMARESQIVQALMEAAENGKEVVALVELRARFDEQNNIDWSKQLENAGCTVIYGFDDYKVHSKLTLITRKQADGYSYITQIGTGNYNEKTSELYTDYSFITADEGIGEEASKVFRNLAVQQLTEESDRMLVAPLRFKSVLLDEMDHVIAAARMGRPASMILKNNSI
;
A
#
# COMPACT_ATOMS: atom_id res chain seq x y z
N LYS A 1 14.77 0.91 -3.28
CA LYS A 1 15.51 -0.36 -3.46
C LYS A 1 16.39 -0.18 -4.69
N GLU A 2 17.65 0.19 -4.47
CA GLU A 2 18.59 0.50 -5.55
C GLU A 2 19.48 -0.72 -5.81
N ILE A 3 19.81 -0.92 -7.09
CA ILE A 3 20.84 -1.86 -7.53
C ILE A 3 22.14 -1.07 -7.62
N TYR A 4 23.24 -1.72 -7.31
CA TYR A 4 24.57 -1.13 -7.36
C TYR A 4 25.50 -2.03 -8.18
N LEU A 5 26.40 -1.42 -8.91
CA LEU A 5 27.59 -2.08 -9.41
C LEU A 5 28.70 -1.97 -8.35
N GLY A 6 29.24 -3.11 -7.95
CA GLY A 6 30.44 -3.20 -7.11
C GLY A 6 31.63 -3.63 -7.94
N VAL A 7 32.75 -2.93 -7.81
CA VAL A 7 33.99 -3.21 -8.57
C VAL A 7 35.14 -3.29 -7.59
N LEU A 8 35.84 -4.41 -7.59
CA LEU A 8 37.08 -4.58 -6.84
C LEU A 8 38.22 -4.03 -7.67
N LEU A 9 38.90 -3.03 -7.16
CA LEU A 9 39.96 -2.32 -7.84
C LEU A 9 41.33 -2.69 -7.27
N ARG A 10 42.33 -2.85 -8.16
CA ARG A 10 43.72 -2.95 -7.78
C ARG A 10 44.24 -1.56 -7.43
N GLU A 11 44.85 -1.44 -6.28
CA GLU A 11 45.54 -0.22 -5.87
C GLU A 11 47.00 -0.21 -6.29
N LYS A 12 47.64 0.97 -6.29
CA LYS A 12 49.06 1.12 -6.61
C LYS A 12 50.00 0.38 -5.64
N HIS A 13 49.53 0.11 -4.43
CA HIS A 13 50.28 -0.72 -3.46
C HIS A 13 49.90 -2.19 -3.65
N PRO A 14 50.91 -3.13 -3.69
CA PRO A 14 50.71 -4.51 -4.12
C PRO A 14 49.67 -5.33 -3.37
N ASN A 15 49.31 -4.93 -2.18
CA ASN A 15 48.33 -5.65 -1.32
C ASN A 15 47.09 -4.81 -0.95
N ALA A 16 46.94 -3.60 -1.51
CA ALA A 16 45.80 -2.75 -1.25
C ALA A 16 44.71 -2.96 -2.32
N GLN A 17 43.50 -3.16 -1.87
CA GLN A 17 42.33 -3.29 -2.71
C GLN A 17 41.27 -2.27 -2.24
N SER A 18 40.61 -1.64 -3.20
CA SER A 18 39.49 -0.76 -2.94
C SER A 18 38.22 -1.22 -3.63
N LEU A 19 37.09 -0.89 -3.02
CA LEU A 19 35.78 -1.21 -3.57
C LEU A 19 35.15 0.06 -4.17
N GLY A 20 35.06 0.08 -5.50
CA GLY A 20 34.29 1.07 -6.24
C GLY A 20 32.80 0.69 -6.23
N ILE A 21 31.93 1.67 -6.04
CA ILE A 21 30.47 1.44 -6.04
C ILE A 21 29.83 2.48 -6.96
N ILE A 22 29.01 1.99 -7.91
CA ILE A 22 28.16 2.83 -8.76
C ILE A 22 26.70 2.54 -8.43
N PRO A 23 25.93 3.51 -7.94
CA PRO A 23 24.51 3.35 -7.78
C PRO A 23 23.80 3.39 -9.15
N ILE A 24 22.92 2.43 -9.40
CA ILE A 24 22.04 2.42 -10.56
C ILE A 24 20.79 3.20 -10.18
N SER A 25 20.73 4.47 -10.59
CA SER A 25 19.65 5.37 -10.19
C SER A 25 18.30 4.89 -10.72
N SER A 26 17.28 4.99 -9.89
CA SER A 26 15.88 4.76 -10.29
C SER A 26 15.36 5.79 -11.31
N GLN A 27 16.09 6.88 -11.52
CA GLN A 27 15.79 7.87 -12.58
C GLN A 27 16.25 7.43 -13.95
N MET A 28 17.16 6.45 -14.04
CA MET A 28 17.58 5.88 -15.32
C MET A 28 16.46 4.99 -15.88
N GLU A 29 16.23 5.08 -17.19
CA GLU A 29 15.36 4.10 -17.84
C GLU A 29 15.98 2.72 -17.73
N ARG A 30 15.27 1.77 -17.11
CA ARG A 30 15.84 0.48 -16.78
C ARG A 30 15.87 -0.49 -17.95
N LEU A 31 14.95 -0.33 -18.92
CA LEU A 31 14.82 -1.17 -20.10
C LEU A 31 15.27 -0.41 -21.34
N HIS A 32 16.30 -0.90 -21.99
CA HIS A 32 16.79 -0.38 -23.26
C HIS A 32 16.45 -1.35 -24.39
N PHE A 33 15.61 -0.91 -25.32
CA PHE A 33 15.15 -1.73 -26.43
C PHE A 33 15.96 -1.49 -27.69
N VAL A 34 16.31 -2.58 -28.39
CA VAL A 34 17.00 -2.55 -29.66
C VAL A 34 16.26 -3.46 -30.63
N LYS A 35 16.00 -2.96 -31.85
CA LYS A 35 15.51 -3.79 -32.95
C LYS A 35 16.67 -4.38 -33.72
N LYS A 36 16.73 -5.71 -33.82
CA LYS A 36 17.76 -6.44 -34.56
C LYS A 36 17.12 -7.59 -35.32
N ASN A 37 17.34 -7.64 -36.65
CA ASN A 37 16.80 -8.68 -37.53
C ASN A 37 15.28 -8.91 -37.44
N GLY A 38 14.51 -7.84 -37.22
CA GLY A 38 13.05 -7.93 -37.06
C GLY A 38 12.58 -8.30 -35.66
N GLU A 39 13.48 -8.65 -34.76
CA GLU A 39 13.20 -8.96 -33.35
C GLU A 39 13.41 -7.75 -32.47
N THR A 40 12.59 -7.60 -31.43
CA THR A 40 12.79 -6.62 -30.38
C THR A 40 13.55 -7.29 -29.24
N GLN A 41 14.77 -6.85 -29.01
CA GLN A 41 15.60 -7.27 -27.88
C GLN A 41 15.67 -6.17 -26.84
N PHE A 42 15.89 -6.51 -25.58
CA PHE A 42 16.12 -5.52 -24.54
C PHE A 42 17.31 -5.87 -23.65
N ALA A 43 17.92 -4.85 -23.08
CA ALA A 43 18.94 -4.98 -22.05
C ALA A 43 18.51 -4.21 -20.81
N LEU A 44 18.88 -4.70 -19.63
CA LEU A 44 18.73 -3.98 -18.38
C LEU A 44 19.87 -2.97 -18.21
N VAL A 45 19.57 -1.77 -17.71
CA VAL A 45 20.57 -0.72 -17.49
C VAL A 45 21.72 -1.20 -16.59
N GLU A 46 21.40 -2.03 -15.58
CA GLU A 46 22.42 -2.61 -14.69
C GLU A 46 23.43 -3.49 -15.44
N GLU A 47 22.99 -4.25 -16.44
CA GLU A 47 23.86 -5.06 -17.29
C GLU A 47 24.73 -4.19 -18.20
N LEU A 48 24.17 -3.10 -18.73
CA LEU A 48 24.92 -2.13 -19.51
C LEU A 48 26.01 -1.45 -18.67
N VAL A 49 25.67 -1.01 -17.46
CA VAL A 49 26.63 -0.38 -16.53
C VAL A 49 27.73 -1.37 -16.14
N LEU A 50 27.38 -2.64 -15.89
CA LEU A 50 28.36 -3.70 -15.63
C LEU A 50 29.29 -3.90 -16.84
N HIS A 51 28.73 -3.98 -18.04
CA HIS A 51 29.53 -4.16 -19.28
C HIS A 51 30.53 -3.02 -19.52
N TYR A 52 30.10 -1.77 -19.27
CA TYR A 52 30.91 -0.58 -19.46
C TYR A 52 31.68 -0.13 -18.21
N ALA A 53 31.76 -0.94 -17.16
CA ALA A 53 32.48 -0.61 -15.93
C ALA A 53 33.94 -0.23 -16.17
N SER A 54 34.59 -0.88 -17.13
CA SER A 54 35.98 -0.60 -17.54
C SER A 54 36.20 0.80 -18.12
N SER A 55 35.17 1.40 -18.70
CA SER A 55 35.23 2.78 -19.20
C SER A 55 35.27 3.82 -18.09
N ILE A 56 34.79 3.45 -16.90
CA ILE A 56 34.74 4.33 -15.72
C ILE A 56 35.99 4.16 -14.85
N PHE A 57 36.38 2.92 -14.58
CA PHE A 57 37.48 2.59 -13.65
C PHE A 57 38.84 2.28 -14.31
N GLY A 58 38.86 2.14 -15.64
CA GLY A 58 40.03 1.65 -16.37
C GLY A 58 40.13 0.12 -16.32
N LYS A 59 40.29 -0.50 -17.49
CA LYS A 59 40.26 -1.96 -17.64
C LYS A 59 41.29 -2.71 -16.80
N GLU A 60 42.49 -2.16 -16.67
CA GLU A 60 43.59 -2.78 -15.93
C GLU A 60 43.47 -2.69 -14.41
N SER A 61 42.59 -1.80 -13.94
CA SER A 61 42.34 -1.59 -12.51
C SER A 61 41.29 -2.53 -11.94
N ILE A 62 40.44 -3.10 -12.79
CA ILE A 62 39.34 -3.96 -12.35
C ILE A 62 39.84 -5.39 -12.15
N LEU A 63 39.73 -5.87 -10.93
CA LEU A 63 39.97 -7.28 -10.60
C LEU A 63 38.70 -8.10 -10.78
N GLU A 64 37.57 -7.56 -10.27
CA GLU A 64 36.29 -8.22 -10.27
C GLU A 64 35.15 -7.18 -10.28
N SER A 65 34.01 -7.57 -10.80
CA SER A 65 32.80 -6.74 -10.78
C SER A 65 31.57 -7.60 -10.59
N CYS A 66 30.57 -7.08 -9.88
CA CYS A 66 29.29 -7.74 -9.68
C CYS A 66 28.19 -6.71 -9.47
N LEU A 67 26.96 -7.14 -9.73
CA LEU A 67 25.80 -6.37 -9.30
C LEU A 67 25.39 -6.81 -7.88
N PHE A 68 24.96 -5.85 -7.07
CA PHE A 68 24.44 -6.16 -5.75
C PHE A 68 23.28 -5.25 -5.36
N ARG A 69 22.51 -5.71 -4.40
CA ARG A 69 21.37 -5.01 -3.83
C ARG A 69 21.33 -5.14 -2.32
N VAL A 70 21.12 -4.03 -1.63
CA VAL A 70 21.02 -3.99 -0.17
C VAL A 70 19.56 -3.79 0.23
N THR A 71 19.07 -4.64 1.12
CA THR A 71 17.82 -4.40 1.83
C THR A 71 18.18 -3.89 3.23
N ARG A 72 17.63 -2.73 3.58
CA ARG A 72 17.77 -2.14 4.92
C ARG A 72 16.51 -2.39 5.72
N ASN A 73 16.63 -2.33 7.04
CA ASN A 73 15.46 -2.35 7.91
C ASN A 73 14.46 -1.28 7.45
N ALA A 74 13.19 -1.62 7.42
CA ALA A 74 12.14 -0.72 6.97
C ALA A 74 11.21 -0.30 8.11
N ASP A 75 11.39 -0.89 9.30
CA ASP A 75 10.57 -0.57 10.44
C ASP A 75 11.05 0.77 11.02
N ILE A 76 10.11 1.69 11.08
CA ILE A 76 10.29 3.02 11.65
C ILE A 76 9.65 2.96 13.02
N ASP A 77 10.46 3.09 14.08
CA ASP A 77 9.95 3.30 15.43
C ASP A 77 9.63 4.79 15.59
N VAL A 78 8.34 5.09 15.63
CA VAL A 78 7.87 6.48 15.76
C VAL A 78 8.12 7.02 17.16
N LYS A 79 8.24 6.14 18.17
CA LYS A 79 8.52 6.54 19.57
C LYS A 79 9.86 7.27 19.74
N GLU A 80 10.86 6.97 18.90
CA GLU A 80 12.15 7.68 18.93
C GLU A 80 12.03 9.16 18.48
N GLY A 81 10.97 9.54 17.77
CA GLY A 81 10.77 10.90 17.28
C GLY A 81 9.81 11.77 18.11
N MET A 82 9.05 11.15 19.02
CA MET A 82 7.96 11.80 19.76
C MET A 82 8.38 12.45 21.10
N MET A 83 9.65 12.71 21.33
CA MET A 83 10.08 13.37 22.59
C MET A 83 9.67 14.84 22.70
N ASP A 84 9.12 15.43 21.63
CA ASP A 84 8.67 16.83 21.62
C ASP A 84 7.20 16.91 21.20
N HIS A 85 6.33 17.26 22.11
CA HIS A 85 4.88 17.25 21.92
C HIS A 85 4.35 18.35 20.97
N ASP A 86 5.22 19.27 20.53
CA ASP A 86 4.85 20.41 19.69
C ASP A 86 5.17 20.19 18.20
N ILE A 87 5.72 19.04 17.80
CA ILE A 87 6.10 18.79 16.40
C ILE A 87 4.97 18.10 15.65
N ASP A 88 4.62 18.61 14.48
CA ASP A 88 3.64 18.00 13.57
C ASP A 88 4.05 16.54 13.22
N TYR A 89 3.16 15.59 13.46
CA TYR A 89 3.39 14.17 13.19
C TYR A 89 3.91 13.88 11.75
N ARG A 90 3.53 14.70 10.78
CA ARG A 90 4.03 14.63 9.40
C ARG A 90 5.50 15.03 9.28
N GLU A 91 5.95 15.99 10.07
CA GLU A 91 7.36 16.41 10.08
C GLU A 91 8.21 15.30 10.68
N ILE A 92 7.74 14.68 11.77
CA ILE A 92 8.36 13.49 12.37
C ILE A 92 8.48 12.38 11.33
N MET A 93 7.39 12.05 10.65
CA MET A 93 7.38 11.02 9.60
C MET A 93 8.31 11.36 8.43
N THR A 94 8.35 12.61 8.00
CA THR A 94 9.24 13.07 6.94
C THR A 94 10.72 12.90 7.32
N GLU A 95 11.08 13.25 8.55
CA GLU A 95 12.45 13.09 9.06
C GLU A 95 12.81 11.60 9.22
N LEU A 96 11.91 10.79 9.75
CA LEU A 96 12.09 9.33 9.86
C LEU A 96 12.27 8.68 8.47
N LEU A 97 11.56 9.13 7.45
CA LEU A 97 11.75 8.66 6.08
C LEU A 97 13.14 8.99 5.52
N LYS A 98 13.69 10.18 5.85
CA LYS A 98 15.07 10.53 5.49
C LYS A 98 16.08 9.63 6.21
N ARG A 99 15.88 9.36 7.51
CA ARG A 99 16.73 8.47 8.31
C ARG A 99 16.67 7.03 7.84
N ARG A 100 15.54 6.57 7.27
CA ARG A 100 15.36 5.20 6.75
C ARG A 100 16.46 4.78 5.76
N ARG A 101 17.01 5.69 4.98
CA ARG A 101 18.14 5.42 4.08
C ARG A 101 19.43 5.04 4.80
N LYS A 102 19.54 5.39 6.09
CA LYS A 102 20.70 5.11 6.95
C LYS A 102 20.48 3.92 7.89
N LEU A 103 19.29 3.31 7.90
CA LEU A 103 19.01 2.16 8.76
C LEU A 103 19.90 0.97 8.44
N ALA A 104 20.11 0.10 9.43
CA ALA A 104 20.95 -1.07 9.33
C ALA A 104 20.57 -1.95 8.12
N ALA A 105 21.59 -2.42 7.40
CA ALA A 105 21.42 -3.41 6.35
C ALA A 105 20.99 -4.73 6.99
N VAL A 106 19.98 -5.40 6.39
CA VAL A 106 19.47 -6.69 6.88
C VAL A 106 19.63 -7.82 5.87
N ARG A 107 19.92 -7.49 4.61
CA ARG A 107 20.11 -8.47 3.54
C ARG A 107 20.97 -7.89 2.43
N LEU A 108 21.93 -8.69 1.95
CA LEU A 108 22.73 -8.42 0.75
C LEU A 108 22.39 -9.49 -0.30
N GLN A 109 22.00 -9.07 -1.49
CA GLN A 109 21.84 -9.92 -2.67
C GLN A 109 22.95 -9.59 -3.64
N VAL A 110 23.58 -10.60 -4.23
CA VAL A 110 24.67 -10.45 -5.18
C VAL A 110 24.44 -11.35 -6.39
N THR A 111 24.97 -10.96 -7.55
CA THR A 111 25.01 -11.84 -8.73
C THR A 111 26.07 -12.94 -8.55
N PRO A 112 25.99 -14.06 -9.31
CA PRO A 112 26.91 -15.20 -9.16
C PRO A 112 28.38 -14.86 -9.37
N GLU A 113 28.67 -13.80 -10.11
CA GLU A 113 30.03 -13.31 -10.44
C GLU A 113 30.70 -12.66 -9.22
N ALA A 114 29.96 -12.37 -8.16
CA ALA A 114 30.49 -11.76 -6.95
C ALA A 114 31.45 -12.73 -6.23
N ALA A 115 32.75 -12.51 -6.38
CA ALA A 115 33.74 -13.31 -5.68
C ALA A 115 33.67 -13.17 -4.15
N PRO A 116 34.18 -14.16 -3.40
CA PRO A 116 34.17 -14.16 -1.95
C PRO A 116 34.77 -12.90 -1.34
N GLU A 117 35.78 -12.31 -1.96
CA GLU A 117 36.45 -11.10 -1.48
C GLU A 117 35.52 -9.87 -1.56
N VAL A 118 34.82 -9.69 -2.68
CA VAL A 118 33.82 -8.60 -2.82
C VAL A 118 32.70 -8.76 -1.80
N GLN A 119 32.21 -9.99 -1.61
CA GLN A 119 31.18 -10.28 -0.63
C GLN A 119 31.67 -9.94 0.79
N ARG A 120 32.91 -10.31 1.15
CA ARG A 120 33.51 -10.02 2.44
C ARG A 120 33.63 -8.51 2.69
N LEU A 121 34.10 -7.75 1.69
CA LEU A 121 34.23 -6.29 1.80
C LEU A 121 32.86 -5.61 1.92
N LEU A 122 31.87 -6.05 1.15
CA LEU A 122 30.49 -5.54 1.25
C LEU A 122 29.90 -5.85 2.63
N CYS A 123 30.05 -7.07 3.14
CA CYS A 123 29.58 -7.47 4.46
C CYS A 123 30.23 -6.63 5.57
N SER A 124 31.54 -6.43 5.50
CA SER A 124 32.27 -5.60 6.47
C SER A 124 31.76 -4.16 6.49
N ARG A 125 31.57 -3.53 5.32
CA ARG A 125 31.09 -2.15 5.22
C ARG A 125 29.61 -1.98 5.60
N LEU A 126 28.82 -3.04 5.44
CA LEU A 126 27.38 -3.03 5.74
C LEU A 126 27.07 -3.60 7.12
N GLU A 127 28.10 -4.02 7.88
CA GLU A 127 27.97 -4.68 9.18
C GLU A 127 27.03 -5.91 9.13
N LEU A 128 27.13 -6.68 8.03
CA LEU A 128 26.33 -7.88 7.78
C LEU A 128 27.12 -9.15 8.06
N SER A 129 26.47 -10.13 8.69
CA SER A 129 27.02 -11.49 8.73
C SER A 129 26.87 -12.19 7.38
N GLY A 130 27.79 -13.11 7.05
CA GLY A 130 27.74 -13.88 5.80
C GLY A 130 26.44 -14.67 5.61
N LYS A 131 25.72 -15.01 6.71
CA LYS A 131 24.40 -15.66 6.65
C LYS A 131 23.31 -14.79 6.03
N ARG A 132 23.56 -13.49 5.85
CA ARG A 132 22.63 -12.51 5.25
C ARG A 132 22.96 -12.22 3.79
N VAL A 133 23.89 -12.95 3.18
CA VAL A 133 24.26 -12.85 1.77
C VAL A 133 23.51 -13.92 0.96
N PHE A 134 22.90 -13.49 -0.14
CA PHE A 134 22.13 -14.36 -1.03
C PHE A 134 22.64 -14.18 -2.46
N VAL A 135 23.20 -15.23 -3.02
CA VAL A 135 23.57 -15.26 -4.44
C VAL A 135 22.33 -15.51 -5.28
N GLN A 136 22.06 -14.66 -6.23
CA GLN A 136 20.85 -14.70 -7.06
C GLN A 136 21.21 -14.79 -8.55
N LYS A 137 20.77 -15.86 -9.21
CA LYS A 137 21.00 -16.10 -10.64
C LYS A 137 20.08 -15.29 -11.56
N SER A 138 18.92 -14.88 -11.07
CA SER A 138 17.99 -13.99 -11.79
C SER A 138 18.38 -12.53 -11.57
N PRO A 139 17.85 -11.59 -12.37
CA PRO A 139 18.00 -10.16 -12.09
C PRO A 139 17.61 -9.82 -10.66
N LEU A 140 18.38 -8.93 -10.01
CA LEU A 140 18.23 -8.61 -8.58
C LEU A 140 16.91 -7.92 -8.24
N ASP A 141 16.23 -7.38 -9.22
CA ASP A 141 14.89 -6.79 -9.10
C ASP A 141 14.04 -7.12 -10.33
N LEU A 142 12.96 -7.85 -10.14
CA LEU A 142 12.07 -8.28 -11.21
C LEU A 142 10.98 -7.25 -11.54
N SER A 143 10.97 -6.09 -10.91
CA SER A 143 9.94 -5.06 -11.16
C SER A 143 9.94 -4.52 -12.60
N PHE A 144 11.02 -4.72 -13.36
CA PHE A 144 11.07 -4.35 -14.76
C PHE A 144 10.03 -5.08 -15.63
N PHE A 145 9.56 -6.26 -15.20
CA PHE A 145 8.53 -6.99 -15.91
C PHE A 145 7.22 -6.20 -16.04
N TYR A 146 6.86 -5.36 -15.05
CA TYR A 146 5.69 -4.49 -15.18
C TYR A 146 5.81 -3.49 -16.34
N LYS A 147 7.03 -3.00 -16.62
CA LYS A 147 7.28 -2.12 -17.76
C LYS A 147 7.41 -2.90 -19.07
N LEU A 148 7.98 -4.10 -19.00
CA LEU A 148 8.15 -4.98 -20.15
C LEU A 148 6.77 -5.42 -20.69
N THR A 149 5.87 -5.87 -19.82
CA THR A 149 4.52 -6.28 -20.23
C THR A 149 3.75 -5.15 -20.92
N GLY A 150 3.92 -3.90 -20.49
CA GLY A 150 3.34 -2.73 -21.16
C GLY A 150 3.95 -2.38 -22.53
N ARG A 151 5.02 -3.08 -22.96
CA ARG A 151 5.67 -2.92 -24.27
C ARG A 151 5.37 -4.09 -25.22
N ILE A 152 4.75 -5.15 -24.72
CA ILE A 152 4.35 -6.31 -25.50
C ILE A 152 2.89 -6.11 -25.87
N GLU A 153 2.58 -6.03 -27.14
CA GLU A 153 1.22 -5.89 -27.61
C GLU A 153 0.50 -7.24 -27.52
N ALA A 154 -0.63 -7.26 -26.80
CA ALA A 154 -1.39 -8.49 -26.56
C ALA A 154 -1.94 -9.08 -27.87
N GLU A 155 -2.19 -8.24 -28.88
CA GLU A 155 -2.68 -8.64 -30.21
C GLU A 155 -1.62 -9.45 -30.97
N ASP A 156 -0.35 -9.10 -30.83
CA ASP A 156 0.77 -9.82 -31.45
C ASP A 156 1.14 -11.10 -30.70
N HIS A 157 0.82 -11.15 -29.39
CA HIS A 157 1.20 -12.26 -28.51
C HIS A 157 0.03 -12.74 -27.63
N PRO A 158 -1.10 -13.17 -28.22
CA PRO A 158 -2.32 -13.50 -27.44
C PRO A 158 -2.12 -14.64 -26.42
N GLY A 159 -1.14 -15.52 -26.65
CA GLY A 159 -0.82 -16.62 -25.72
C GLY A 159 -0.09 -16.19 -24.44
N LEU A 160 0.42 -14.95 -24.37
CA LEU A 160 1.10 -14.42 -23.18
C LEU A 160 0.18 -13.67 -22.21
N PHE A 161 -1.04 -13.41 -22.61
CA PHE A 161 -1.97 -12.62 -21.81
C PHE A 161 -3.27 -13.40 -21.54
N TYR A 162 -3.79 -13.26 -20.35
CA TYR A 162 -5.15 -13.66 -20.07
C TYR A 162 -6.12 -12.67 -20.75
N PRO A 163 -7.32 -13.11 -21.13
CA PRO A 163 -8.37 -12.20 -21.58
C PRO A 163 -8.59 -11.10 -20.54
N ALA A 164 -8.69 -9.84 -21.00
CA ALA A 164 -8.93 -8.73 -20.10
C ALA A 164 -10.25 -8.92 -19.35
N ALA A 165 -10.19 -9.12 -18.05
CA ALA A 165 -11.37 -9.12 -17.21
C ALA A 165 -11.90 -7.68 -17.13
N ARG A 166 -13.11 -7.46 -17.59
CA ARG A 166 -13.79 -6.17 -17.46
C ARG A 166 -14.75 -6.26 -16.28
N PRO A 167 -14.65 -5.33 -15.30
CA PRO A 167 -15.60 -5.32 -14.20
C PRO A 167 -17.01 -5.08 -14.73
N MET A 168 -17.98 -5.73 -14.11
CA MET A 168 -19.38 -5.51 -14.38
C MET A 168 -19.73 -4.06 -14.00
N LEU A 169 -20.18 -3.28 -14.96
CA LEU A 169 -20.66 -1.92 -14.73
C LEU A 169 -22.15 -1.98 -14.37
N PRO A 170 -22.60 -1.16 -13.44
CA PRO A 170 -24.03 -1.02 -13.17
C PRO A 170 -24.73 -0.37 -14.35
N PRO A 171 -26.07 -0.43 -14.44
CA PRO A 171 -26.87 0.37 -15.36
C PRO A 171 -26.51 1.86 -15.30
N THR A 172 -26.72 2.59 -16.38
CA THR A 172 -26.31 4.01 -16.51
C THR A 172 -26.99 4.92 -15.49
N ASP A 173 -28.20 4.56 -15.07
CA ASP A 173 -29.04 5.27 -14.10
C ASP A 173 -28.96 4.70 -12.67
N TYR A 174 -28.00 3.80 -12.42
CA TYR A 174 -27.83 3.17 -11.11
C TYR A 174 -27.44 4.19 -10.04
N ASP A 175 -28.26 4.26 -8.99
CA ASP A 175 -28.01 5.07 -7.81
C ASP A 175 -27.77 4.21 -6.58
N LEU A 176 -26.51 4.04 -6.21
CA LEU A 176 -26.12 3.24 -5.04
C LEU A 176 -26.76 3.77 -3.75
N THR A 177 -26.89 5.10 -3.60
CA THR A 177 -27.54 5.71 -2.44
C THR A 177 -28.99 5.27 -2.33
N ALA A 178 -29.73 5.29 -3.42
CA ALA A 178 -31.13 4.87 -3.45
C ALA A 178 -31.29 3.36 -3.24
N GLU A 179 -30.35 2.56 -3.73
CA GLU A 179 -30.39 1.10 -3.54
C GLU A 179 -30.11 0.71 -2.09
N VAL A 180 -29.11 1.33 -1.47
CA VAL A 180 -28.75 1.05 -0.06
C VAL A 180 -29.86 1.40 0.91
N GLN A 181 -30.71 2.36 0.60
CA GLN A 181 -31.90 2.68 1.40
C GLN A 181 -33.00 1.60 1.34
N LYS A 182 -32.98 0.71 0.33
CA LYS A 182 -33.96 -0.37 0.19
C LYS A 182 -33.45 -1.69 0.77
N HIS A 183 -32.17 -1.96 0.63
CA HIS A 183 -31.50 -3.18 1.12
C HIS A 183 -29.99 -2.99 1.16
N ASP A 184 -29.31 -3.83 1.90
CA ASP A 184 -27.86 -3.88 1.95
C ASP A 184 -27.27 -4.23 0.57
N VAL A 185 -26.15 -3.62 0.23
CA VAL A 185 -25.42 -3.87 -1.03
C VAL A 185 -24.04 -4.42 -0.73
N LEU A 186 -23.70 -5.53 -1.39
CA LEU A 186 -22.36 -6.11 -1.36
C LEU A 186 -21.74 -6.02 -2.75
N LEU A 187 -20.66 -5.24 -2.87
CA LEU A 187 -19.86 -5.20 -4.10
C LEU A 187 -18.64 -6.13 -3.96
N SER A 188 -18.34 -6.87 -5.03
CA SER A 188 -17.21 -7.78 -5.10
C SER A 188 -16.22 -7.31 -6.16
N TYR A 189 -15.08 -6.80 -5.71
CA TYR A 189 -13.99 -6.41 -6.60
C TYR A 189 -13.10 -7.61 -6.94
N PRO A 190 -12.45 -7.66 -8.09
CA PRO A 190 -12.49 -6.75 -9.26
C PRO A 190 -13.63 -7.06 -10.23
N TYR A 191 -14.56 -7.97 -9.88
CA TYR A 191 -15.63 -8.43 -10.75
C TYR A 191 -16.71 -7.38 -10.97
N GLN A 192 -16.92 -6.52 -9.98
CA GLN A 192 -17.75 -5.31 -10.05
C GLN A 192 -16.86 -4.07 -9.93
N SER A 193 -17.30 -2.97 -10.53
CA SER A 193 -16.56 -1.71 -10.49
C SER A 193 -16.71 -1.02 -9.13
N ILE A 194 -15.65 -0.34 -8.67
CA ILE A 194 -15.70 0.59 -7.52
C ILE A 194 -16.45 1.90 -7.87
N ARG A 195 -16.72 2.14 -9.14
CA ARG A 195 -17.31 3.39 -9.63
C ARG A 195 -18.61 3.78 -8.93
N PRO A 196 -19.58 2.88 -8.67
CA PRO A 196 -20.78 3.23 -7.92
C PRO A 196 -20.51 3.84 -6.55
N PHE A 197 -19.50 3.32 -5.84
CA PHE A 197 -19.09 3.86 -4.54
C PHE A 197 -18.48 5.27 -4.69
N ILE A 198 -17.65 5.49 -5.69
CA ILE A 198 -17.07 6.82 -5.98
C ILE A 198 -18.18 7.82 -6.34
N ASP A 199 -19.12 7.41 -7.17
CA ASP A 199 -20.25 8.26 -7.60
C ASP A 199 -21.17 8.59 -6.42
N MET A 200 -21.38 7.64 -5.48
CA MET A 200 -22.09 7.87 -4.24
C MET A 200 -21.38 8.95 -3.37
N LEU A 201 -20.05 8.89 -3.23
CA LEU A 201 -19.29 9.90 -2.51
C LEU A 201 -19.38 11.28 -3.16
N LYS A 202 -19.27 11.35 -4.50
CA LYS A 202 -19.43 12.62 -5.26
C LYS A 202 -20.83 13.21 -5.11
N LYS A 203 -21.87 12.37 -5.12
CA LYS A 203 -23.23 12.81 -4.84
C LYS A 203 -23.37 13.32 -3.40
N ALA A 204 -22.87 12.56 -2.42
CA ALA A 204 -22.87 12.95 -1.02
C ALA A 204 -22.15 14.29 -0.79
N ALA A 205 -21.06 14.56 -1.51
CA ALA A 205 -20.35 15.83 -1.42
C ALA A 205 -21.22 17.05 -1.81
N ARG A 206 -22.20 16.88 -2.67
CA ARG A 206 -23.09 17.93 -3.19
C ARG A 206 -24.49 17.95 -2.58
N ASP A 207 -24.90 16.84 -1.94
CA ASP A 207 -26.23 16.68 -1.38
C ASP A 207 -26.41 17.60 -0.16
N PRO A 208 -27.39 18.53 -0.14
CA PRO A 208 -27.60 19.46 0.97
C PRO A 208 -28.03 18.77 2.27
N ASP A 209 -28.59 17.55 2.19
CA ASP A 209 -28.99 16.80 3.37
C ASP A 209 -27.81 16.07 4.03
N VAL A 210 -26.69 15.87 3.33
CA VAL A 210 -25.48 15.30 3.90
C VAL A 210 -24.78 16.34 4.74
N ILE A 211 -24.56 16.05 6.01
CA ILE A 211 -23.92 16.93 6.98
C ILE A 211 -22.47 16.53 7.28
N SER A 212 -22.16 15.24 7.24
CA SER A 212 -20.79 14.81 7.46
C SER A 212 -20.42 13.58 6.64
N ILE A 213 -19.11 13.48 6.30
CA ILE A 213 -18.48 12.30 5.70
C ILE A 213 -17.23 11.98 6.51
N LYS A 214 -17.17 10.76 7.08
CA LYS A 214 -16.01 10.27 7.85
C LYS A 214 -15.42 9.05 7.16
N MET A 215 -14.09 9.00 7.02
CA MET A 215 -13.43 7.94 6.25
C MET A 215 -12.05 7.58 6.79
N THR A 216 -11.72 6.28 6.81
CA THR A 216 -10.37 5.80 7.12
C THR A 216 -9.58 5.59 5.82
N LEU A 217 -8.39 6.16 5.72
CA LEU A 217 -7.55 6.14 4.53
C LEU A 217 -6.20 5.49 4.85
N TYR A 218 -5.88 4.39 4.17
CA TYR A 218 -4.63 3.65 4.36
C TYR A 218 -3.69 3.76 3.16
N ARG A 219 -4.16 3.47 1.96
CA ARG A 219 -3.43 3.58 0.69
C ARG A 219 -4.29 4.28 -0.33
N MET A 220 -3.94 5.48 -0.68
CA MET A 220 -4.65 6.28 -1.67
C MET A 220 -3.95 6.22 -3.03
N ALA A 221 -4.72 6.28 -4.11
CA ALA A 221 -4.14 6.45 -5.44
C ALA A 221 -3.46 7.83 -5.55
N ARG A 222 -2.50 7.98 -6.46
CA ARG A 222 -1.84 9.28 -6.68
C ARG A 222 -2.81 10.34 -7.20
N GLU A 223 -3.79 9.90 -7.97
CA GLU A 223 -4.89 10.72 -8.50
C GLU A 223 -6.20 10.09 -8.02
N SER A 224 -6.52 10.26 -6.73
CA SER A 224 -7.68 9.62 -6.11
C SER A 224 -8.94 10.45 -6.27
N GLN A 225 -9.93 9.92 -6.98
CA GLN A 225 -11.26 10.54 -7.08
C GLN A 225 -12.01 10.51 -5.75
N ILE A 226 -11.70 9.53 -4.89
CA ILE A 226 -12.26 9.42 -3.54
C ILE A 226 -11.80 10.59 -2.68
N VAL A 227 -10.48 10.87 -2.67
CA VAL A 227 -9.94 12.01 -1.90
C VAL A 227 -10.46 13.34 -2.47
N GLN A 228 -10.58 13.46 -3.79
CA GLN A 228 -11.18 14.64 -4.42
C GLN A 228 -12.64 14.85 -3.98
N ALA A 229 -13.44 13.79 -3.88
CA ALA A 229 -14.81 13.88 -3.39
C ALA A 229 -14.89 14.33 -1.92
N LEU A 230 -13.93 13.91 -1.07
CA LEU A 230 -13.83 14.38 0.32
C LEU A 230 -13.48 15.87 0.39
N MET A 231 -12.53 16.33 -0.42
CA MET A 231 -12.19 17.75 -0.49
C MET A 231 -13.39 18.59 -0.98
N GLU A 232 -14.07 18.15 -2.04
CA GLU A 232 -15.29 18.81 -2.55
C GLU A 232 -16.38 18.86 -1.47
N ALA A 233 -16.54 17.82 -0.66
CA ALA A 233 -17.49 17.83 0.44
C ALA A 233 -17.17 18.89 1.50
N ALA A 234 -15.90 19.03 1.88
CA ALA A 234 -15.47 20.05 2.83
C ALA A 234 -15.64 21.48 2.26
N GLU A 235 -15.28 21.70 1.00
CA GLU A 235 -15.49 22.97 0.28
C GLU A 235 -16.98 23.35 0.19
N ASN A 236 -17.88 22.34 0.14
CA ASN A 236 -19.34 22.52 0.20
C ASN A 236 -19.89 22.65 1.64
N GLY A 237 -19.02 22.86 2.63
CA GLY A 237 -19.40 23.14 4.02
C GLY A 237 -19.81 21.94 4.85
N LYS A 238 -19.49 20.70 4.43
CA LYS A 238 -19.75 19.49 5.21
C LYS A 238 -18.62 19.23 6.21
N GLU A 239 -18.97 18.62 7.36
CA GLU A 239 -17.95 18.08 8.27
C GLU A 239 -17.27 16.87 7.61
N VAL A 240 -16.00 17.00 7.24
CA VAL A 240 -15.22 15.89 6.70
C VAL A 240 -14.11 15.50 7.66
N VAL A 241 -14.14 14.24 8.13
CA VAL A 241 -13.10 13.68 8.99
C VAL A 241 -12.39 12.56 8.22
N ALA A 242 -11.12 12.77 7.92
CA ALA A 242 -10.27 11.79 7.25
C ALA A 242 -9.22 11.26 8.23
N LEU A 243 -9.30 9.97 8.59
CA LEU A 243 -8.19 9.33 9.28
C LEU A 243 -7.19 8.85 8.24
N VAL A 244 -5.96 9.38 8.27
CA VAL A 244 -4.88 9.02 7.35
C VAL A 244 -3.80 8.25 8.09
N GLU A 245 -3.58 6.98 7.72
CA GLU A 245 -2.49 6.15 8.27
C GLU A 245 -1.18 6.49 7.57
N LEU A 246 -0.34 7.30 8.21
CA LEU A 246 0.95 7.73 7.64
C LEU A 246 2.00 6.62 7.60
N ARG A 247 1.84 5.55 8.36
CA ARG A 247 2.75 4.40 8.40
C ARG A 247 2.38 3.30 7.38
N ALA A 248 1.58 3.65 6.36
CA ALA A 248 1.31 2.75 5.26
C ALA A 248 2.59 2.48 4.46
N ARG A 249 3.19 1.30 4.64
CA ARG A 249 4.51 0.95 4.10
C ARG A 249 4.59 1.18 2.58
N PHE A 250 5.55 1.98 2.15
CA PHE A 250 5.85 2.44 0.79
C PHE A 250 4.92 3.53 0.23
N ASP A 251 3.88 3.92 0.95
CA ASP A 251 2.95 4.98 0.55
C ASP A 251 3.02 6.19 1.50
N GLU A 252 3.99 6.20 2.42
CA GLU A 252 4.12 7.20 3.47
C GLU A 252 4.15 8.63 2.90
N GLN A 253 4.98 8.88 1.88
CA GLN A 253 5.08 10.21 1.25
C GLN A 253 3.79 10.62 0.55
N ASN A 254 3.17 9.71 -0.19
CA ASN A 254 1.89 9.96 -0.84
C ASN A 254 0.79 10.30 0.17
N ASN A 255 0.77 9.61 1.31
CA ASN A 255 -0.20 9.87 2.37
C ASN A 255 0.06 11.21 3.09
N ILE A 256 1.32 11.61 3.27
CA ILE A 256 1.69 12.94 3.79
C ILE A 256 1.21 14.03 2.81
N ASP A 257 1.42 13.85 1.51
CA ASP A 257 1.04 14.85 0.51
C ASP A 257 -0.50 15.00 0.43
N TRP A 258 -1.24 13.89 0.48
CA TRP A 258 -2.70 13.91 0.53
C TRP A 258 -3.26 14.48 1.82
N SER A 259 -2.64 14.21 2.99
CA SER A 259 -3.10 14.80 4.25
C SER A 259 -3.04 16.32 4.25
N LYS A 260 -1.99 16.91 3.65
CA LYS A 260 -1.88 18.36 3.48
C LYS A 260 -2.98 18.93 2.57
N GLN A 261 -3.28 18.24 1.46
CA GLN A 261 -4.32 18.68 0.54
C GLN A 261 -5.71 18.63 1.18
N LEU A 262 -6.00 17.55 1.93
CA LEU A 262 -7.26 17.42 2.69
C LEU A 262 -7.43 18.55 3.71
N GLU A 263 -6.40 18.85 4.50
CA GLU A 263 -6.45 19.98 5.46
C GLU A 263 -6.63 21.31 4.78
N ASN A 264 -5.93 21.56 3.66
CA ASN A 264 -6.06 22.80 2.89
C ASN A 264 -7.48 22.98 2.31
N ALA A 265 -8.19 21.89 2.03
CA ALA A 265 -9.59 21.91 1.59
C ALA A 265 -10.59 22.05 2.75
N GLY A 266 -10.13 22.10 4.00
CA GLY A 266 -10.98 22.25 5.20
C GLY A 266 -11.40 20.92 5.85
N CYS A 267 -10.81 19.79 5.46
CA CYS A 267 -11.06 18.52 6.14
C CYS A 267 -10.32 18.46 7.48
N THR A 268 -10.95 17.84 8.49
CA THR A 268 -10.27 17.44 9.72
C THR A 268 -9.49 16.16 9.46
N VAL A 269 -8.15 16.21 9.56
CA VAL A 269 -7.30 15.04 9.39
C VAL A 269 -6.84 14.53 10.75
N ILE A 270 -6.99 13.23 10.99
CA ILE A 270 -6.50 12.53 12.18
C ILE A 270 -5.55 11.40 11.80
N TYR A 271 -4.56 11.08 12.65
CA TYR A 271 -3.44 10.20 12.32
C TYR A 271 -3.42 8.88 13.10
N GLY A 272 -4.56 8.44 13.57
CA GLY A 272 -4.68 7.13 14.23
C GLY A 272 -3.95 7.03 15.58
N PHE A 273 -3.38 5.86 15.88
CA PHE A 273 -2.76 5.52 17.16
C PHE A 273 -1.25 5.44 17.05
N ASP A 274 -0.56 5.70 18.16
CA ASP A 274 0.90 5.53 18.24
C ASP A 274 1.32 4.05 18.20
N ASP A 275 0.59 3.20 18.91
CA ASP A 275 0.92 1.78 19.07
C ASP A 275 0.26 0.86 18.02
N TYR A 276 -0.81 1.30 17.37
CA TYR A 276 -1.57 0.51 16.42
C TYR A 276 -1.65 1.19 15.05
N LYS A 277 -1.62 0.40 13.99
CA LYS A 277 -1.97 0.88 12.65
C LYS A 277 -3.46 0.77 12.44
N VAL A 278 -4.07 1.83 11.94
CA VAL A 278 -5.46 1.78 11.52
C VAL A 278 -5.53 1.19 10.12
N HIS A 279 -5.98 -0.07 10.03
CA HIS A 279 -6.10 -0.80 8.78
C HIS A 279 -7.55 -1.03 8.35
N SER A 280 -8.52 -0.51 9.08
CA SER A 280 -9.94 -0.56 8.73
C SER A 280 -10.23 0.17 7.42
N LYS A 281 -11.28 -0.24 6.73
CA LYS A 281 -11.85 0.44 5.56
C LYS A 281 -13.29 0.74 5.92
N LEU A 282 -13.49 1.91 6.50
CA LEU A 282 -14.75 2.37 7.04
C LEU A 282 -15.07 3.75 6.50
N THR A 283 -16.26 3.90 5.93
CA THR A 283 -16.84 5.18 5.53
C THR A 283 -18.19 5.35 6.20
N LEU A 284 -18.43 6.52 6.74
CA LEU A 284 -19.71 6.91 7.31
C LEU A 284 -20.18 8.21 6.68
N ILE A 285 -21.34 8.19 6.04
CA ILE A 285 -22.05 9.36 5.53
C ILE A 285 -23.25 9.60 6.47
N THR A 286 -23.33 10.79 7.07
CA THR A 286 -24.44 11.19 7.93
C THR A 286 -25.33 12.19 7.19
N ARG A 287 -26.62 11.91 7.15
CA ARG A 287 -27.63 12.75 6.52
C ARG A 287 -28.60 13.28 7.56
N LYS A 288 -29.01 14.53 7.42
CA LYS A 288 -30.06 15.14 8.20
C LYS A 288 -31.43 14.63 7.71
N GLN A 289 -32.32 14.33 8.67
CA GLN A 289 -33.72 14.02 8.42
C GLN A 289 -34.60 14.93 9.28
N ALA A 290 -35.92 14.88 9.04
CA ALA A 290 -36.89 15.71 9.80
C ALA A 290 -36.79 15.48 11.31
N ASP A 291 -36.64 14.21 11.73
CA ASP A 291 -36.66 13.79 13.15
C ASP A 291 -35.30 13.17 13.58
N GLY A 292 -34.17 13.62 13.02
CA GLY A 292 -32.87 13.12 13.44
C GLY A 292 -31.87 12.97 12.30
N TYR A 293 -31.16 11.86 12.30
CA TYR A 293 -30.11 11.55 11.32
C TYR A 293 -30.29 10.16 10.73
N SER A 294 -29.90 9.98 9.50
CA SER A 294 -29.70 8.67 8.87
C SER A 294 -28.27 8.49 8.47
N TYR A 295 -27.89 7.23 8.32
CA TYR A 295 -26.52 6.84 8.03
C TYR A 295 -26.44 6.00 6.76
N ILE A 296 -25.34 6.14 6.04
CA ILE A 296 -24.87 5.16 5.07
C ILE A 296 -23.46 4.78 5.50
N THR A 297 -23.31 3.51 5.85
CA THR A 297 -22.04 2.95 6.32
C THR A 297 -21.49 2.00 5.27
N GLN A 298 -20.22 2.17 4.91
CA GLN A 298 -19.51 1.22 4.06
C GLN A 298 -18.37 0.60 4.87
N ILE A 299 -18.26 -0.73 4.81
CA ILE A 299 -17.19 -1.52 5.43
C ILE A 299 -16.54 -2.37 4.34
N GLY A 300 -15.22 -2.26 4.19
CA GLY A 300 -14.50 -2.95 3.13
C GLY A 300 -13.34 -3.82 3.62
N THR A 301 -12.97 -4.81 2.82
CA THR A 301 -11.73 -5.58 3.01
C THR A 301 -10.57 -4.93 2.26
N GLY A 302 -10.83 -4.24 1.14
CA GLY A 302 -9.87 -3.59 0.25
C GLY A 302 -9.66 -2.11 0.53
N ASN A 303 -8.47 -1.60 0.22
CA ASN A 303 -8.16 -0.18 0.35
C ASN A 303 -9.00 0.70 -0.61
N TYR A 304 -9.22 1.95 -0.22
CA TYR A 304 -9.84 2.97 -1.07
C TYR A 304 -8.84 3.45 -2.14
N ASN A 305 -8.64 2.60 -3.13
CA ASN A 305 -7.69 2.85 -4.20
C ASN A 305 -8.23 2.23 -5.51
N GLU A 306 -8.52 3.06 -6.47
CA GLU A 306 -9.18 2.71 -7.72
C GLU A 306 -8.41 1.64 -8.51
N LYS A 307 -7.06 1.72 -8.52
CA LYS A 307 -6.22 0.76 -9.23
C LYS A 307 -6.17 -0.60 -8.54
N THR A 308 -6.13 -0.62 -7.21
CA THR A 308 -6.09 -1.90 -6.48
C THR A 308 -7.42 -2.62 -6.52
N SER A 309 -8.54 -1.90 -6.60
CA SER A 309 -9.88 -2.49 -6.76
C SER A 309 -10.08 -3.23 -8.09
N GLU A 310 -9.23 -2.95 -9.10
CA GLU A 310 -9.24 -3.67 -10.39
C GLU A 310 -8.38 -4.94 -10.38
N LEU A 311 -7.59 -5.15 -9.32
CA LEU A 311 -6.60 -6.24 -9.25
C LEU A 311 -6.86 -7.23 -8.12
N TYR A 312 -7.36 -6.74 -6.97
CA TYR A 312 -7.51 -7.54 -5.77
C TYR A 312 -8.96 -7.99 -5.57
N THR A 313 -9.11 -9.22 -5.09
CA THR A 313 -10.42 -9.76 -4.73
C THR A 313 -10.79 -9.26 -3.35
N ASP A 314 -11.67 -8.25 -3.31
CA ASP A 314 -12.12 -7.60 -2.11
C ASP A 314 -13.65 -7.43 -2.09
N TYR A 315 -14.20 -7.25 -0.89
CA TYR A 315 -15.60 -6.96 -0.68
C TYR A 315 -15.81 -5.56 -0.14
N SER A 316 -16.92 -4.95 -0.52
CA SER A 316 -17.40 -3.67 -0.01
C SER A 316 -18.88 -3.83 0.36
N PHE A 317 -19.14 -3.91 1.66
CA PHE A 317 -20.49 -3.98 2.22
C PHE A 317 -20.97 -2.57 2.51
N ILE A 318 -22.18 -2.23 2.06
CA ILE A 318 -22.75 -0.90 2.18
C ILE A 318 -24.18 -1.05 2.70
N THR A 319 -24.49 -0.37 3.79
CA THR A 319 -25.77 -0.49 4.50
C THR A 319 -26.28 0.87 4.98
N ALA A 320 -27.62 0.98 5.08
CA ALA A 320 -28.30 2.08 5.75
C ALA A 320 -28.83 1.67 7.15
N ASP A 321 -28.36 0.55 7.71
CA ASP A 321 -28.74 0.13 9.08
C ASP A 321 -28.30 1.19 10.09
N GLU A 322 -29.25 1.70 10.85
CA GLU A 322 -29.06 2.78 11.83
C GLU A 322 -28.08 2.37 12.93
N GLY A 323 -28.23 1.15 13.47
CA GLY A 323 -27.37 0.66 14.54
C GLY A 323 -25.92 0.49 14.11
N ILE A 324 -25.65 0.02 12.87
CA ILE A 324 -24.30 -0.01 12.30
C ILE A 324 -23.76 1.41 12.10
N GLY A 325 -24.60 2.36 11.67
CA GLY A 325 -24.23 3.76 11.52
C GLY A 325 -23.84 4.43 12.86
N GLU A 326 -24.61 4.18 13.92
CA GLU A 326 -24.30 4.67 15.26
C GLU A 326 -23.00 4.11 15.81
N GLU A 327 -22.75 2.80 15.63
CA GLU A 327 -21.50 2.16 16.03
C GLU A 327 -20.31 2.69 15.20
N ALA A 328 -20.46 2.88 13.90
CA ALA A 328 -19.45 3.50 13.06
C ALA A 328 -19.13 4.93 13.54
N SER A 329 -20.15 5.71 13.92
CA SER A 329 -19.97 7.04 14.52
C SER A 329 -19.19 6.97 15.84
N LYS A 330 -19.46 5.97 16.69
CA LYS A 330 -18.72 5.72 17.94
C LYS A 330 -17.26 5.37 17.64
N VAL A 331 -17.02 4.51 16.64
CA VAL A 331 -15.64 4.16 16.19
C VAL A 331 -14.88 5.42 15.77
N PHE A 332 -15.45 6.30 14.95
CA PHE A 332 -14.77 7.52 14.52
C PHE A 332 -14.51 8.49 15.67
N ARG A 333 -15.42 8.62 16.65
CA ARG A 333 -15.18 9.43 17.87
C ARG A 333 -14.00 8.89 18.67
N ASN A 334 -13.95 7.57 18.87
CA ASN A 334 -12.87 6.93 19.60
C ASN A 334 -11.52 7.07 18.87
N LEU A 335 -11.52 6.90 17.55
CA LEU A 335 -10.33 7.12 16.71
C LEU A 335 -9.78 8.56 16.83
N ALA A 336 -10.67 9.55 16.92
CA ALA A 336 -10.28 10.96 17.03
C ALA A 336 -9.57 11.29 18.36
N VAL A 337 -9.84 10.52 19.41
CA VAL A 337 -9.22 10.68 20.74
C VAL A 337 -8.25 9.54 21.07
N GLN A 338 -7.82 8.78 20.08
CA GLN A 338 -6.90 7.66 20.22
C GLN A 338 -7.35 6.59 21.24
N GLN A 339 -8.66 6.35 21.33
CA GLN A 339 -9.22 5.30 22.17
C GLN A 339 -9.65 4.08 21.36
N LEU A 340 -9.39 2.89 21.89
CA LEU A 340 -9.87 1.65 21.29
C LEU A 340 -11.37 1.49 21.57
N THR A 341 -12.11 0.97 20.60
CA THR A 341 -13.55 0.68 20.76
C THR A 341 -13.71 -0.68 21.43
N GLU A 342 -14.26 -0.68 22.64
CA GLU A 342 -14.46 -1.89 23.44
C GLU A 342 -15.85 -2.50 23.24
N GLU A 343 -16.88 -1.66 23.19
CA GLU A 343 -18.28 -2.07 23.09
C GLU A 343 -18.82 -1.83 21.69
N SER A 344 -19.20 -2.90 21.03
CA SER A 344 -19.85 -2.90 19.73
C SER A 344 -20.61 -4.21 19.57
N ASP A 345 -21.88 -4.16 19.26
CA ASP A 345 -22.76 -5.33 19.18
C ASP A 345 -22.93 -5.83 17.75
N ARG A 346 -22.87 -4.93 16.77
CA ARG A 346 -23.07 -5.23 15.34
C ARG A 346 -21.78 -5.22 14.54
N MET A 347 -20.79 -4.44 14.96
CA MET A 347 -19.48 -4.36 14.31
C MET A 347 -18.41 -5.01 15.19
N LEU A 348 -17.55 -5.81 14.60
CA LEU A 348 -16.37 -6.34 15.28
C LEU A 348 -15.18 -5.42 15.04
N VAL A 349 -14.69 -4.80 16.12
CA VAL A 349 -13.56 -3.87 16.06
C VAL A 349 -12.33 -4.50 16.72
N ALA A 350 -11.27 -4.68 15.91
CA ALA A 350 -9.98 -5.14 16.42
C ALA A 350 -9.28 -4.01 17.20
N PRO A 351 -8.41 -4.33 18.21
CA PRO A 351 -7.98 -5.69 18.58
C PRO A 351 -8.81 -6.33 19.69
N LEU A 352 -9.67 -5.58 20.39
CA LEU A 352 -10.20 -5.99 21.69
C LEU A 352 -11.17 -7.17 21.64
N ARG A 353 -12.19 -7.12 20.79
CA ARG A 353 -13.24 -8.16 20.76
C ARG A 353 -13.19 -9.07 19.54
N PHE A 354 -12.47 -8.69 18.48
CA PHE A 354 -12.52 -9.40 17.21
C PHE A 354 -12.19 -10.89 17.36
N LYS A 355 -11.08 -11.22 18.07
CA LYS A 355 -10.63 -12.60 18.24
C LYS A 355 -11.59 -13.42 19.11
N SER A 356 -12.05 -12.88 20.25
CA SER A 356 -12.93 -13.62 21.16
C SER A 356 -14.26 -13.97 20.51
N VAL A 357 -14.91 -13.01 19.87
CA VAL A 357 -16.19 -13.23 19.19
C VAL A 357 -16.04 -14.23 18.04
N LEU A 358 -14.95 -14.16 17.25
CA LEU A 358 -14.71 -15.14 16.20
C LEU A 358 -14.54 -16.56 16.76
N LEU A 359 -13.86 -16.74 17.90
CA LEU A 359 -13.70 -18.03 18.55
C LEU A 359 -15.05 -18.53 19.11
N ASP A 360 -15.86 -17.66 19.72
CA ASP A 360 -17.18 -18.00 20.21
C ASP A 360 -18.10 -18.48 19.08
N GLU A 361 -18.09 -17.82 17.92
CA GLU A 361 -18.83 -18.25 16.73
C GLU A 361 -18.32 -19.60 16.18
N MET A 362 -17.02 -19.85 16.22
CA MET A 362 -16.47 -21.15 15.87
C MET A 362 -16.97 -22.25 16.82
N ASP A 363 -17.03 -21.97 18.12
CA ASP A 363 -17.55 -22.91 19.13
C ASP A 363 -19.04 -23.18 18.93
N HIS A 364 -19.85 -22.17 18.54
CA HIS A 364 -21.25 -22.35 18.16
C HIS A 364 -21.41 -23.32 16.97
N VAL A 365 -20.58 -23.16 15.92
CA VAL A 365 -20.59 -24.06 14.76
C VAL A 365 -20.18 -25.48 15.16
N ILE A 366 -19.16 -25.64 16.01
CA ILE A 366 -18.73 -26.95 16.54
C ILE A 366 -19.85 -27.60 17.37
N ALA A 367 -20.51 -26.85 18.23
CA ALA A 367 -21.62 -27.35 19.04
C ALA A 367 -22.79 -27.82 18.17
N ALA A 368 -23.16 -27.05 17.15
CA ALA A 368 -24.19 -27.42 16.19
C ALA A 368 -23.86 -28.72 15.44
N ALA A 369 -22.62 -28.88 14.98
CA ALA A 369 -22.15 -30.09 14.32
C ALA A 369 -22.21 -31.30 15.26
N ARG A 370 -21.79 -31.15 16.52
CA ARG A 370 -21.88 -32.23 17.55
C ARG A 370 -23.30 -32.67 17.83
N MET A 371 -24.27 -31.79 17.65
CA MET A 371 -25.72 -32.09 17.80
C MET A 371 -26.32 -32.66 16.51
N GLY A 372 -25.51 -32.95 15.47
CA GLY A 372 -26.00 -33.45 14.18
C GLY A 372 -26.80 -32.43 13.37
N ARG A 373 -26.69 -31.12 13.69
CA ARG A 373 -27.31 -30.01 12.93
C ARG A 373 -26.41 -29.63 11.73
N PRO A 374 -26.99 -29.13 10.63
CA PRO A 374 -26.19 -28.55 9.56
C PRO A 374 -25.32 -27.43 10.13
N ALA A 375 -24.01 -27.53 9.89
CA ALA A 375 -23.05 -26.58 10.39
C ALA A 375 -21.91 -26.40 9.38
N SER A 376 -21.60 -25.14 9.04
CA SER A 376 -20.48 -24.82 8.16
C SER A 376 -19.94 -23.42 8.51
N MET A 377 -18.66 -23.24 8.26
CA MET A 377 -18.00 -21.94 8.37
C MET A 377 -17.09 -21.74 7.15
N ILE A 378 -17.16 -20.58 6.54
CA ILE A 378 -16.31 -20.19 5.42
C ILE A 378 -15.47 -19.00 5.86
N LEU A 379 -14.14 -19.15 5.85
CA LEU A 379 -13.19 -18.09 6.16
C LEU A 379 -12.40 -17.77 4.90
N LYS A 380 -12.40 -16.48 4.51
CA LYS A 380 -11.57 -15.98 3.41
C LYS A 380 -10.65 -14.89 3.93
N ASN A 381 -9.35 -15.11 3.82
CA ASN A 381 -8.32 -14.15 4.21
C ASN A 381 -7.07 -14.32 3.32
N ASN A 382 -6.17 -13.34 3.33
CA ASN A 382 -4.91 -13.43 2.59
C ASN A 382 -3.79 -14.05 3.43
N SER A 383 -3.84 -13.84 4.74
CA SER A 383 -2.90 -14.43 5.70
C SER A 383 -3.49 -14.38 7.10
N ILE A 384 -3.23 -15.40 7.85
CA ILE A 384 -3.56 -15.51 9.27
C ILE A 384 -2.28 -15.41 10.08
#